data_833d005fe20649ad6577ff95f7fb30aa
#
_entry.id   833d005fe20649ad6577ff95f7fb30aa
#
_cell.length_a   1.000
_cell.length_b   1.000
_cell.length_c   1.000
_cell.angle_alpha   90.00
_cell.angle_beta   90.00
_cell.angle_gamma   90.00
#
_symmetry.space_group_name_H-M   'P 1'
#
loop_
_entity.id
_entity.type
_entity.pdbx_description
1 polymer ?
#
loop_
_entity_poly.entity_id
_entity_poly.type
_entity_poly.pdbx_seq_one_letter_code
_entity_poly.pdbx_strand_id
1 'polypeptide(L)'
;MDKYESLSHTAWDCKYHVVFIPKCRRRTLYKQLREHLGEVFRKLAAQKECRVEEGHLMPDHVHMMLSIPPKYSVSQVVGFIKGKSAIHLARVYGERKRNFVGQHFWARGYFVSTVGRDEAVIREYI
;
A
#
# COMPACT_ATOMS: atom_id res chain seq x y z
N MET A 1 -19.35 9.18 9.50
CA MET A 1 -18.31 8.27 9.03
C MET A 1 -18.72 6.83 9.25
N ASP A 2 -18.58 6.02 8.25
CA ASP A 2 -19.01 4.63 8.35
C ASP A 2 -18.10 3.85 9.26
N LYS A 3 -18.67 2.98 10.05
CA LYS A 3 -17.93 2.13 10.97
C LYS A 3 -17.36 0.90 10.29
N TYR A 4 -17.90 0.55 9.15
CA TYR A 4 -17.43 -0.56 8.35
C TYR A 4 -17.81 -0.31 6.89
N GLU A 5 -17.19 -1.08 6.02
CA GLU A 5 -17.43 -1.01 4.60
C GLU A 5 -18.51 -2.02 4.20
N SER A 6 -18.98 -1.89 2.99
CA SER A 6 -19.91 -2.89 2.48
C SER A 6 -19.49 -3.33 1.08
N LEU A 7 -19.75 -4.57 0.77
CA LEU A 7 -19.47 -5.18 -0.50
C LEU A 7 -20.70 -6.01 -0.85
N SER A 8 -21.53 -5.47 -1.75
CA SER A 8 -22.79 -6.10 -2.08
C SER A 8 -23.63 -6.29 -0.80
N HIS A 9 -23.82 -7.52 -0.34
CA HIS A 9 -24.58 -7.81 0.87
C HIS A 9 -23.68 -8.12 2.08
N THR A 10 -22.40 -7.85 1.95
CA THR A 10 -21.43 -8.16 2.99
C THR A 10 -20.87 -6.88 3.58
N ALA A 11 -20.97 -6.73 4.89
CA ALA A 11 -20.29 -5.67 5.61
C ALA A 11 -18.90 -6.16 5.99
N TRP A 12 -17.90 -5.29 5.89
CA TRP A 12 -16.53 -5.70 6.19
C TRP A 12 -15.72 -4.54 6.75
N ASP A 13 -14.70 -4.91 7.50
CA ASP A 13 -13.74 -3.94 8.02
C ASP A 13 -12.40 -4.66 8.17
N CYS A 14 -11.65 -4.65 7.10
CA CYS A 14 -10.38 -5.36 7.02
C CYS A 14 -9.28 -4.34 6.81
N LYS A 15 -8.67 -3.90 7.90
CA LYS A 15 -7.62 -2.91 7.87
C LYS A 15 -6.31 -3.53 8.31
N TYR A 16 -5.24 -3.10 7.67
CA TYR A 16 -3.91 -3.66 7.89
C TYR A 16 -2.88 -2.54 7.92
N HIS A 17 -1.92 -2.68 8.81
CA HIS A 17 -0.69 -1.91 8.75
C HIS A 17 0.26 -2.64 7.83
N VAL A 18 0.82 -1.93 6.86
CA VAL A 18 1.76 -2.50 5.90
C VAL A 18 3.02 -1.65 5.90
N VAL A 19 4.17 -2.31 5.99
CA VAL A 19 5.46 -1.62 5.96
C VAL A 19 6.36 -2.30 4.94
N PHE A 20 6.97 -1.52 4.07
CA PHE A 20 7.99 -2.04 3.17
C PHE A 20 9.05 -0.99 2.92
N ILE A 21 10.19 -1.41 2.41
CA ILE A 21 11.36 -0.55 2.32
C ILE A 21 11.95 -0.58 0.90
N PRO A 22 12.58 0.53 0.49
CA PRO A 22 13.31 0.53 -0.77
C PRO A 22 14.58 -0.29 -0.64
N LYS A 23 15.05 -0.83 -1.76
CA LYS A 23 16.37 -1.46 -1.78
C LYS A 23 17.43 -0.43 -1.43
N CYS A 24 18.49 -0.89 -0.81
CA CYS A 24 19.56 -0.02 -0.35
C CYS A 24 20.03 0.95 -1.42
N ARG A 25 20.29 0.45 -2.61
CA ARG A 25 20.78 1.30 -3.70
C ARG A 25 19.73 2.21 -4.32
N ARG A 26 18.49 2.12 -3.87
CA ARG A 26 17.42 3.01 -4.33
C ARG A 26 16.98 3.99 -3.26
N ARG A 27 17.60 3.97 -2.10
CA ARG A 27 17.19 4.83 -0.98
C ARG A 27 17.27 6.32 -1.29
N THR A 28 18.29 6.74 -1.98
CA THR A 28 18.44 8.15 -2.32
C THR A 28 17.29 8.61 -3.21
N LEU A 29 16.98 7.82 -4.23
CA LEU A 29 15.87 8.14 -5.13
C LEU A 29 14.54 8.13 -4.37
N TYR A 30 14.34 7.16 -3.50
CA TYR A 30 13.15 7.09 -2.69
C TYR A 30 12.96 8.35 -1.86
N LYS A 31 14.03 8.80 -1.19
CA LYS A 31 13.94 10.01 -0.36
C LYS A 31 13.51 11.23 -1.15
N GLN A 32 13.95 11.31 -2.40
CA GLN A 32 13.61 12.44 -3.26
C GLN A 32 12.18 12.38 -3.76
N LEU A 33 11.62 11.18 -3.91
CA LEU A 33 10.33 10.98 -4.53
C LEU A 33 9.20 10.69 -3.57
N ARG A 34 9.46 10.71 -2.27
CA ARG A 34 8.47 10.31 -1.26
C ARG A 34 7.12 10.98 -1.42
N GLU A 35 7.14 12.29 -1.57
CA GLU A 35 5.87 13.02 -1.64
C GLU A 35 5.04 12.62 -2.84
N HIS A 36 5.71 12.41 -3.95
CA HIS A 36 5.03 11.98 -5.17
C HIS A 36 4.41 10.58 -5.00
N LEU A 37 5.12 9.70 -4.30
CA LEU A 37 4.67 8.33 -4.11
C LEU A 37 3.35 8.22 -3.35
N GLY A 38 3.09 9.15 -2.44
CA GLY A 38 1.84 9.10 -1.69
C GLY A 38 0.62 9.07 -2.59
N GLU A 39 0.60 9.93 -3.59
CA GLU A 39 -0.50 9.97 -4.54
C GLU A 39 -0.55 8.72 -5.40
N VAL A 40 0.61 8.22 -5.81
CA VAL A 40 0.69 6.98 -6.60
C VAL A 40 0.08 5.82 -5.84
N PHE A 41 0.42 5.68 -4.56
CA PHE A 41 -0.12 4.60 -3.74
C PHE A 41 -1.63 4.68 -3.60
N ARG A 42 -2.18 5.88 -3.41
CA ARG A 42 -3.62 6.04 -3.31
C ARG A 42 -4.33 5.64 -4.59
N LYS A 43 -3.79 6.02 -5.72
CA LYS A 43 -4.37 5.65 -7.01
C LYS A 43 -4.30 4.16 -7.26
N LEU A 44 -3.18 3.55 -6.91
CA LEU A 44 -3.02 2.10 -7.10
C LEU A 44 -3.95 1.32 -6.18
N ALA A 45 -4.07 1.76 -4.93
CA ALA A 45 -5.00 1.12 -4.00
C ALA A 45 -6.43 1.17 -4.53
N ALA A 46 -6.83 2.33 -5.06
CA ALA A 46 -8.17 2.50 -5.60
C ALA A 46 -8.46 1.55 -6.76
N GLN A 47 -7.45 1.21 -7.55
CA GLN A 47 -7.63 0.25 -8.65
C GLN A 47 -7.99 -1.15 -8.17
N LYS A 48 -7.69 -1.45 -6.91
CA LYS A 48 -8.05 -2.70 -6.27
C LYS A 48 -9.19 -2.52 -5.26
N GLU A 49 -9.93 -1.42 -5.40
CA GLU A 49 -11.03 -1.12 -4.48
C GLU A 49 -10.59 -1.03 -3.02
N CYS A 50 -9.31 -0.77 -2.82
CA CYS A 50 -8.74 -0.56 -1.50
C CYS A 50 -8.64 0.93 -1.23
N ARG A 51 -8.42 1.27 0.04
CA ARG A 51 -8.25 2.66 0.42
C ARG A 51 -7.05 2.80 1.35
N VAL A 52 -6.25 3.82 1.12
CA VAL A 52 -5.18 4.18 2.03
C VAL A 52 -5.80 5.06 3.11
N GLU A 53 -5.98 4.49 4.30
CA GLU A 53 -6.56 5.23 5.42
C GLU A 53 -5.55 6.23 5.98
N GLU A 54 -4.29 5.80 6.10
CA GLU A 54 -3.18 6.64 6.53
C GLU A 54 -1.95 6.22 5.77
N GLY A 55 -1.12 7.18 5.45
CA GLY A 55 0.13 6.90 4.76
C GLY A 55 1.25 7.74 5.34
N HIS A 56 2.37 7.11 5.63
CA HIS A 56 3.55 7.75 6.16
C HIS A 56 4.75 7.32 5.34
N LEU A 57 5.29 8.27 4.59
CA LEU A 57 6.45 8.00 3.75
C LEU A 57 7.69 8.49 4.48
N MET A 58 8.24 7.61 5.29
CA MET A 58 9.39 7.91 6.12
C MET A 58 10.69 7.85 5.30
N PRO A 59 11.79 8.42 5.80
CA PRO A 59 13.02 8.44 5.01
C PRO A 59 13.56 7.07 4.59
N ASP A 60 13.24 6.03 5.33
CA ASP A 60 13.78 4.69 5.06
C ASP A 60 12.72 3.62 4.85
N HIS A 61 11.44 3.99 4.93
CA HIS A 61 10.38 3.00 4.74
C HIS A 61 9.05 3.66 4.41
N VAL A 62 8.15 2.87 3.88
CA VAL A 62 6.74 3.23 3.68
C VAL A 62 5.94 2.52 4.76
N HIS A 63 5.09 3.27 5.46
CA HIS A 63 4.14 2.69 6.40
C HIS A 63 2.77 3.21 6.03
N MET A 64 1.84 2.31 5.76
CA MET A 64 0.48 2.73 5.46
C MET A 64 -0.54 1.81 6.10
N MET A 65 -1.71 2.35 6.36
CA MET A 65 -2.86 1.57 6.80
C MET A 65 -3.82 1.44 5.64
N LEU A 66 -4.09 0.22 5.23
CA LEU A 66 -4.94 -0.08 4.09
C LEU A 66 -6.23 -0.75 4.51
N SER A 67 -7.33 -0.30 3.90
CA SER A 67 -8.60 -1.04 3.93
C SER A 67 -8.63 -1.91 2.68
N ILE A 68 -8.75 -3.21 2.86
CA ILE A 68 -8.73 -4.16 1.75
C ILE A 68 -10.02 -4.97 1.78
N PRO A 69 -10.81 -4.96 0.68
CA PRO A 69 -12.04 -5.76 0.65
C PRO A 69 -11.73 -7.25 0.71
N PRO A 70 -12.62 -8.05 1.31
CA PRO A 70 -12.35 -9.49 1.51
C PRO A 70 -12.10 -10.29 0.24
N LYS A 71 -12.50 -9.78 -0.90
CA LYS A 71 -12.29 -10.49 -2.16
C LYS A 71 -10.84 -10.52 -2.61
N TYR A 72 -9.99 -9.70 -2.00
CA TYR A 72 -8.55 -9.69 -2.32
C TYR A 72 -7.74 -10.11 -1.11
N SER A 73 -6.68 -10.85 -1.36
CA SER A 73 -5.73 -11.15 -0.29
C SER A 73 -4.80 -9.97 -0.08
N VAL A 74 -4.23 -9.88 1.11
CA VAL A 74 -3.22 -8.86 1.39
C VAL A 74 -2.06 -8.95 0.41
N SER A 75 -1.60 -10.18 0.13
CA SER A 75 -0.46 -10.36 -0.77
C SER A 75 -0.75 -9.90 -2.19
N GLN A 76 -1.99 -10.09 -2.67
CA GLN A 76 -2.38 -9.59 -3.99
C GLN A 76 -2.29 -8.07 -4.03
N VAL A 77 -2.83 -7.41 -3.01
CA VAL A 77 -2.88 -5.95 -2.99
C VAL A 77 -1.49 -5.35 -2.79
N VAL A 78 -0.73 -5.85 -1.82
CA VAL A 78 0.60 -5.31 -1.56
C VAL A 78 1.53 -5.59 -2.74
N GLY A 79 1.45 -6.79 -3.31
CA GLY A 79 2.22 -7.12 -4.50
C GLY A 79 1.90 -6.21 -5.68
N PHE A 80 0.62 -5.90 -5.86
CA PHE A 80 0.19 -4.98 -6.91
C PHE A 80 0.76 -3.58 -6.68
N ILE A 81 0.61 -3.07 -5.46
CA ILE A 81 1.10 -1.72 -5.12
C ILE A 81 2.61 -1.62 -5.29
N LYS A 82 3.35 -2.59 -4.75
CA LYS A 82 4.81 -2.59 -4.88
C LYS A 82 5.25 -2.72 -6.33
N GLY A 83 4.65 -3.65 -7.05
CA GLY A 83 5.02 -3.88 -8.45
C GLY A 83 4.71 -2.71 -9.34
N LYS A 84 3.50 -2.18 -9.26
CA LYS A 84 3.08 -1.09 -10.13
C LYS A 84 3.77 0.23 -9.77
N SER A 85 4.01 0.49 -8.49
CA SER A 85 4.74 1.70 -8.10
C SER A 85 6.19 1.64 -8.58
N ALA A 86 6.80 0.46 -8.53
CA ALA A 86 8.17 0.31 -9.03
C ALA A 86 8.23 0.54 -10.54
N ILE A 87 7.26 0.01 -11.28
CA ILE A 87 7.20 0.23 -12.74
C ILE A 87 6.96 1.71 -13.03
N HIS A 88 6.09 2.35 -12.29
CA HIS A 88 5.81 3.77 -12.46
C HIS A 88 7.09 4.60 -12.25
N LEU A 89 7.83 4.30 -11.20
CA LEU A 89 9.07 5.00 -10.92
C LEU A 89 10.11 4.77 -12.02
N ALA A 90 10.19 3.56 -12.54
CA ALA A 90 11.09 3.27 -13.64
C ALA A 90 10.73 4.07 -14.89
N ARG A 91 9.43 4.21 -15.14
CA ARG A 91 8.97 4.91 -16.34
C ARG A 91 9.15 6.42 -16.24
N VAL A 92 8.84 7.00 -15.09
CA VAL A 92 8.80 8.46 -14.92
C VAL A 92 10.14 9.02 -14.45
N TYR A 93 10.76 8.37 -13.49
CA TYR A 93 11.98 8.88 -12.85
C TYR A 93 13.17 7.97 -13.05
N GLY A 94 12.94 6.80 -13.63
CA GLY A 94 14.00 5.87 -13.86
C GLY A 94 15.02 6.49 -14.75
N GLU A 95 16.24 6.25 -14.45
CA GLU A 95 17.29 6.63 -15.32
C GLU A 95 17.07 6.00 -16.67
N ARG A 96 17.48 6.65 -17.67
CA ARG A 96 17.46 6.05 -19.00
C ARG A 96 18.43 4.90 -19.10
N LYS A 97 18.94 4.48 -17.98
CA LYS A 97 19.82 3.33 -17.90
C LYS A 97 19.03 2.09 -18.24
N ARG A 98 19.51 1.36 -19.20
CA ARG A 98 18.82 0.18 -19.67
C ARG A 98 18.66 -0.90 -18.62
N ASN A 99 19.46 -0.86 -17.57
CA ASN A 99 19.41 -1.88 -16.53
C ASN A 99 18.47 -1.55 -15.39
N PHE A 100 17.76 -0.44 -15.46
CA PHE A 100 16.77 -0.14 -14.44
C PHE A 100 15.57 -1.04 -14.66
N VAL A 101 15.27 -1.87 -13.67
CA VAL A 101 14.13 -2.77 -13.70
C VAL A 101 13.24 -2.40 -12.54
N GLY A 102 12.00 -1.99 -12.86
CA GLY A 102 11.09 -1.48 -11.86
C GLY A 102 10.86 -2.41 -10.68
N GLN A 103 10.75 -3.71 -10.94
CA GLN A 103 10.49 -4.66 -9.89
C GLN A 103 11.60 -4.75 -8.85
N HIS A 104 12.73 -4.12 -9.08
CA HIS A 104 13.84 -4.13 -8.13
C HIS A 104 13.93 -2.86 -7.30
N PHE A 105 12.93 -2.00 -7.36
CA PHE A 105 12.95 -0.78 -6.55
C PHE A 105 12.79 -1.08 -5.06
N TRP A 106 11.84 -1.94 -4.71
CA TRP A 106 11.56 -2.28 -3.32
C TRP A 106 12.30 -3.53 -2.89
N ALA A 107 12.68 -3.56 -1.62
CA ALA A 107 13.25 -4.78 -1.06
C ALA A 107 12.17 -5.85 -1.03
N ARG A 108 12.58 -7.10 -1.01
CA ARG A 108 11.63 -8.22 -0.95
C ARG A 108 10.86 -8.20 0.35
N GLY A 109 9.64 -8.66 0.27
CA GLY A 109 8.81 -8.82 1.45
C GLY A 109 8.21 -7.54 1.96
N TYR A 110 7.48 -7.67 3.03
CA TYR A 110 6.85 -6.56 3.71
C TYR A 110 6.39 -7.06 5.09
N PHE A 111 6.18 -6.12 6.00
CA PHE A 111 5.56 -6.45 7.28
C PHE A 111 4.08 -6.12 7.17
N VAL A 112 3.23 -6.96 7.74
CA VAL A 112 1.81 -6.70 7.80
C VAL A 112 1.25 -7.11 9.15
N SER A 113 0.36 -6.30 9.69
CA SER A 113 -0.41 -6.66 10.87
C SER A 113 -1.84 -6.17 10.71
N THR A 114 -2.75 -6.84 11.38
CA THR A 114 -4.14 -6.44 11.37
C THR A 114 -4.36 -5.28 12.34
N VAL A 115 -5.38 -4.49 12.05
CA VAL A 115 -5.82 -3.43 12.95
C VAL A 115 -7.02 -3.95 13.72
N GLY A 116 -6.94 -3.87 15.05
CA GLY A 116 -8.04 -4.33 15.89
C GLY A 116 -9.28 -3.48 15.73
N ARG A 117 -10.43 -4.07 15.96
CA ARG A 117 -11.69 -3.38 15.87
C ARG A 117 -12.30 -3.19 17.24
N ASP A 118 -12.95 -2.05 17.45
CA ASP A 118 -13.67 -1.76 18.67
C ASP A 118 -14.79 -2.77 18.85
N GLU A 119 -14.83 -3.40 20.01
CA GLU A 119 -15.83 -4.40 20.35
C GLU A 119 -17.23 -3.84 20.29
N ALA A 120 -17.42 -2.59 20.68
CA ALA A 120 -18.72 -1.95 20.64
C ALA A 120 -19.28 -1.90 19.21
N VAL A 121 -18.43 -1.66 18.24
CA VAL A 121 -18.84 -1.61 16.84
C VAL A 121 -19.26 -2.99 16.36
N ILE A 122 -18.54 -4.01 16.79
CA ILE A 122 -18.88 -5.40 16.44
C ILE A 122 -20.27 -5.75 16.98
N ARG A 123 -20.56 -5.37 18.20
CA ARG A 123 -21.86 -5.61 18.80
C ARG A 123 -22.98 -4.91 18.06
N GLU A 124 -22.75 -3.70 17.60
CA GLU A 124 -23.74 -2.98 16.82
C GLU A 124 -24.12 -3.74 15.55
N TYR A 125 -23.14 -4.34 14.92
CA TYR A 125 -23.39 -5.06 13.68
C TYR A 125 -24.21 -6.32 13.91
N ILE A 126 -23.91 -7.05 14.97
CA ILE A 126 -24.61 -8.29 15.30
C ILE A 126 -26.05 -8.02 15.72
#